data_e6ea95ce59be8f69482043fcd5472e86
#
_entry.id   e6ea95ce59be8f69482043fcd5472e86
#
_cell.length_a   1.000
_cell.length_b   1.000
_cell.length_c   1.000
_cell.angle_alpha   90.00
_cell.angle_beta   90.00
_cell.angle_gamma   90.00
#
_symmetry.space_group_name_H-M   'P 1'
#
loop_
_entity.id
_entity.type
_entity.pdbx_description
1 polymer ?
#
loop_
_entity_poly.entity_id
_entity_poly.type
_entity_poly.pdbx_seq_one_letter_code
_entity_poly.pdbx_strand_id
1 'polypeptide(L)'
;PYKDTTREFQWKKMKERLSLLESIQKEPFQWAILQNYKNRNGEAPLVKVFKRDAYKRVSDTLGVERYQSVPLYLLTDTVIPEIYGRDGSLVRIKAMDEDSKFARIQTVYDGEEEWYAPKKYIKQIGDTVVFDKAIFVDRHNQNIATLEHVGSKWLVRSMNPATTGQHRPPYAQETPLGMYVLQEKKSRMIYLVDGSKETGGFAPYANRF
;
A
#
# COMPACT_ATOMS: atom_id res chain seq x y z
N PRO A 1 -10.54 -31.84 -15.49
CA PRO A 1 -11.21 -31.52 -14.23
C PRO A 1 -10.75 -30.15 -13.79
N TYR A 2 -11.71 -29.25 -13.58
CA TYR A 2 -11.45 -27.90 -13.11
C TYR A 2 -10.96 -28.02 -11.65
N LYS A 3 -9.69 -27.67 -11.39
CA LYS A 3 -9.19 -27.63 -10.01
C LYS A 3 -9.82 -26.40 -9.36
N ASP A 4 -10.62 -26.59 -8.33
CA ASP A 4 -11.19 -25.51 -7.55
C ASP A 4 -10.09 -24.86 -6.70
N THR A 5 -9.44 -23.84 -7.26
CA THR A 5 -8.34 -23.11 -6.61
C THR A 5 -8.82 -22.22 -5.46
N THR A 6 -10.14 -21.99 -5.31
CA THR A 6 -10.68 -21.22 -4.19
C THR A 6 -10.49 -21.91 -2.84
N ARG A 7 -10.24 -23.22 -2.83
CA ARG A 7 -9.91 -23.98 -1.63
C ARG A 7 -8.46 -23.79 -1.18
N GLU A 8 -7.58 -23.37 -2.09
CA GLU A 8 -6.18 -23.13 -1.81
C GLU A 8 -6.03 -21.63 -1.46
N PHE A 9 -6.09 -21.31 -0.19
CA PHE A 9 -5.98 -19.94 0.32
C PHE A 9 -5.13 -19.92 1.58
N GLN A 10 -4.31 -18.90 1.75
CA GLN A 10 -3.42 -18.78 2.90
C GLN A 10 -4.16 -18.30 4.16
N TRP A 11 -5.11 -19.09 4.63
CA TRP A 11 -5.96 -18.80 5.78
C TRP A 11 -5.18 -18.44 7.05
N LYS A 12 -4.07 -19.12 7.29
CA LYS A 12 -3.23 -18.86 8.46
C LYS A 12 -2.68 -17.43 8.42
N LYS A 13 -2.05 -17.07 7.32
CA LYS A 13 -1.51 -15.72 7.13
C LYS A 13 -2.58 -14.65 7.19
N MET A 14 -3.74 -14.90 6.59
CA MET A 14 -4.86 -13.97 6.68
C MET A 14 -5.29 -13.73 8.12
N LYS A 15 -5.47 -14.80 8.91
CA LYS A 15 -5.84 -14.70 10.33
C LYS A 15 -4.78 -13.94 11.13
N GLU A 16 -3.50 -14.22 10.91
CA GLU A 16 -2.39 -13.51 11.56
C GLU A 16 -2.45 -12.01 11.28
N ARG A 17 -2.71 -11.61 10.02
CA ARG A 17 -2.81 -10.18 9.64
C ARG A 17 -4.06 -9.51 10.21
N LEU A 18 -5.19 -10.20 10.25
CA LEU A 18 -6.40 -9.67 10.89
C LEU A 18 -6.21 -9.52 12.41
N SER A 19 -5.60 -10.50 13.07
CA SER A 19 -5.29 -10.41 14.50
C SER A 19 -4.32 -9.28 14.81
N LEU A 20 -3.32 -9.06 13.94
CA LEU A 20 -2.43 -7.90 14.05
C LEU A 20 -3.22 -6.59 13.92
N LEU A 21 -4.08 -6.47 12.92
CA LEU A 21 -4.92 -5.28 12.76
C LEU A 21 -5.82 -5.03 13.99
N GLU A 22 -6.44 -6.08 14.52
CA GLU A 22 -7.26 -5.98 15.73
C GLU A 22 -6.45 -5.57 16.96
N SER A 23 -5.24 -6.13 17.15
CA SER A 23 -4.39 -5.77 18.28
C SER A 23 -3.98 -4.31 18.21
N ILE A 24 -3.59 -3.86 17.04
CA ILE A 24 -3.19 -2.49 16.78
C ILE A 24 -4.35 -1.53 17.00
N GLN A 25 -5.57 -1.87 16.62
CA GLN A 25 -6.76 -1.02 16.82
C GLN A 25 -7.17 -0.85 18.31
N LYS A 26 -6.62 -1.66 19.19
CA LYS A 26 -6.86 -1.51 20.64
C LYS A 26 -5.92 -0.51 21.32
N GLU A 27 -4.84 -0.14 20.67
CA GLU A 27 -3.89 0.82 21.20
C GLU A 27 -4.28 2.26 20.84
N PRO A 28 -4.16 3.24 21.76
CA PRO A 28 -4.40 4.64 21.44
C PRO A 28 -3.25 5.19 20.58
N PHE A 29 -3.47 5.34 19.28
CA PHE A 29 -2.52 5.99 18.39
C PHE A 29 -3.21 6.52 17.13
N GLN A 30 -2.48 7.32 16.38
CA GLN A 30 -2.99 7.91 15.15
C GLN A 30 -2.62 7.07 13.94
N TRP A 31 -3.63 6.73 13.15
CA TRP A 31 -3.45 6.13 11.85
C TRP A 31 -3.05 7.14 10.80
N ALA A 32 -2.15 6.73 9.93
CA ALA A 32 -1.75 7.49 8.77
C ALA A 32 -1.44 6.56 7.59
N ILE A 33 -1.32 7.14 6.42
CA ILE A 33 -0.79 6.48 5.23
C ILE A 33 0.41 7.25 4.70
N LEU A 34 1.36 6.53 4.15
CA LEU A 34 2.40 7.13 3.33
C LEU A 34 1.78 7.60 2.03
N GLN A 35 1.96 8.86 1.66
CA GLN A 35 1.36 9.41 0.47
C GLN A 35 2.32 10.31 -0.30
N ASN A 36 2.81 9.82 -1.42
CA ASN A 36 3.68 10.54 -2.31
C ASN A 36 2.95 11.00 -3.59
N TYR A 37 2.20 10.11 -4.21
CA TYR A 37 1.67 10.32 -5.55
C TYR A 37 0.57 11.39 -5.63
N LYS A 38 -0.37 11.34 -4.69
CA LYS A 38 -1.44 12.34 -4.55
C LYS A 38 -1.49 12.84 -3.13
N ASN A 39 -0.65 13.77 -2.84
CA ASN A 39 -0.66 14.37 -1.52
C ASN A 39 -1.94 15.22 -1.35
N ARG A 40 -2.87 14.71 -0.55
CA ARG A 40 -4.13 15.41 -0.25
C ARG A 40 -3.99 16.47 0.84
N ASN A 41 -2.83 16.55 1.46
CA ASN A 41 -2.54 17.59 2.45
C ASN A 41 -2.16 18.94 1.80
N GLY A 42 -2.28 19.04 0.47
CA GLY A 42 -1.96 20.27 -0.28
C GLY A 42 -0.49 20.46 -0.60
N GLU A 43 0.38 19.55 -0.17
CA GLU A 43 1.80 19.61 -0.47
C GLU A 43 2.14 18.97 -1.82
N ALA A 44 3.20 19.43 -2.43
CA ALA A 44 3.69 18.83 -3.65
C ALA A 44 4.25 17.41 -3.39
N PRO A 45 4.00 16.44 -4.27
CA PRO A 45 4.59 15.11 -4.13
C PRO A 45 6.11 15.17 -4.18
N LEU A 46 6.76 14.24 -3.49
CA LEU A 46 8.23 14.10 -3.47
C LEU A 46 8.79 13.97 -4.88
N VAL A 47 8.13 13.17 -5.68
CA VAL A 47 8.55 12.90 -7.04
C VAL A 47 7.58 13.54 -8.02
N LYS A 48 8.06 14.53 -8.73
CA LYS A 48 7.33 15.20 -9.82
C LYS A 48 7.72 14.69 -11.19
N VAL A 49 8.94 14.16 -11.30
CA VAL A 49 9.50 13.73 -12.56
C VAL A 49 9.86 12.25 -12.49
N PHE A 50 9.41 11.52 -13.48
CA PHE A 50 9.75 10.13 -13.66
C PHE A 50 10.66 9.96 -14.85
N LYS A 51 11.67 9.11 -14.71
CA LYS A 51 12.57 8.73 -15.79
C LYS A 51 12.13 7.40 -16.38
N ARG A 52 12.35 7.23 -17.68
CA ARG A 52 12.23 5.94 -18.35
C ARG A 52 13.62 5.43 -18.68
N ASP A 53 13.89 4.19 -18.31
CA ASP A 53 15.12 3.51 -18.74
C ASP A 53 15.02 2.98 -20.18
N ALA A 54 16.09 2.35 -20.66
CA ALA A 54 16.12 1.73 -21.99
C ALA A 54 15.05 0.64 -22.18
N TYR A 55 14.57 0.06 -21.10
CA TYR A 55 13.50 -0.92 -21.09
C TYR A 55 12.12 -0.31 -20.86
N LYS A 56 12.02 1.03 -20.91
CA LYS A 56 10.77 1.79 -20.70
C LYS A 56 10.17 1.65 -19.28
N ARG A 57 10.88 1.10 -18.32
CA ARG A 57 10.45 1.10 -16.92
C ARG A 57 10.42 2.53 -16.41
N VAL A 58 9.44 2.81 -15.59
CA VAL A 58 9.27 4.13 -14.99
C VAL A 58 9.78 4.09 -13.56
N SER A 59 10.84 4.84 -13.30
CA SER A 59 11.33 5.08 -11.95
C SER A 59 11.24 6.56 -11.60
N ASP A 60 11.25 6.85 -10.31
CA ASP A 60 11.36 8.22 -9.84
C ASP A 60 12.80 8.74 -9.87
N THR A 61 13.00 9.98 -9.47
CA THR A 61 14.34 10.59 -9.46
C THR A 61 15.28 9.98 -8.43
N LEU A 62 14.76 9.19 -7.51
CA LEU A 62 15.54 8.45 -6.51
C LEU A 62 15.94 7.06 -6.99
N GLY A 63 15.55 6.69 -8.21
CA GLY A 63 15.83 5.37 -8.78
C GLY A 63 14.86 4.28 -8.35
N VAL A 64 13.82 4.62 -7.58
CA VAL A 64 12.81 3.70 -7.09
C VAL A 64 11.67 3.59 -8.11
N GLU A 65 11.03 2.45 -8.18
CA GLU A 65 9.88 2.25 -9.04
C GLU A 65 8.76 3.24 -8.70
N ARG A 66 7.99 3.59 -9.72
CA ARG A 66 6.90 4.54 -9.61
C ARG A 66 6.00 4.26 -8.40
N TYR A 67 5.67 5.32 -7.64
CA TYR A 67 4.79 5.30 -6.47
C TYR A 67 5.32 4.58 -5.22
N GLN A 68 6.63 4.51 -5.06
CA GLN A 68 7.25 3.80 -3.94
C GLN A 68 8.26 4.63 -3.15
N SER A 69 8.24 5.94 -3.27
CA SER A 69 9.39 6.76 -2.92
C SER A 69 9.17 7.67 -1.73
N VAL A 70 8.58 7.19 -0.66
CA VAL A 70 8.64 7.88 0.61
C VAL A 70 9.89 7.42 1.35
N PRO A 71 10.91 8.28 1.52
CA PRO A 71 12.14 7.88 2.19
C PRO A 71 11.88 7.66 3.68
N LEU A 72 12.40 6.57 4.20
CA LEU A 72 12.33 6.21 5.61
C LEU A 72 13.74 6.10 6.18
N TYR A 73 13.95 6.69 7.33
CA TYR A 73 15.24 6.85 7.99
C TYR A 73 15.22 6.21 9.36
N LEU A 74 16.35 5.67 9.80
CA LEU A 74 16.55 5.24 11.19
C LEU A 74 16.85 6.42 12.11
N LEU A 75 17.50 7.45 11.58
CA LEU A 75 17.88 8.67 12.29
C LEU A 75 17.49 9.91 11.49
N THR A 76 17.24 11.01 12.15
CA THR A 76 16.79 12.27 11.51
C THR A 76 17.91 13.10 10.91
N ASP A 77 19.14 12.81 11.24
CA ASP A 77 20.36 13.51 10.77
C ASP A 77 21.00 12.85 9.54
N THR A 78 20.47 11.70 9.09
CA THR A 78 20.96 11.02 7.92
C THR A 78 20.38 11.60 6.63
N VAL A 79 21.23 11.76 5.62
CA VAL A 79 20.83 12.22 4.29
C VAL A 79 20.34 11.05 3.41
N ILE A 80 20.85 9.87 3.68
CA ILE A 80 20.56 8.66 2.91
C ILE A 80 19.46 7.87 3.62
N PRO A 81 18.31 7.64 2.99
CA PRO A 81 17.27 6.80 3.58
C PRO A 81 17.72 5.34 3.63
N GLU A 82 17.30 4.64 4.67
CA GLU A 82 17.56 3.21 4.82
C GLU A 82 16.70 2.39 3.85
N ILE A 83 15.43 2.74 3.78
CA ILE A 83 14.47 2.12 2.85
C ILE A 83 13.52 3.15 2.26
N TYR A 84 12.77 2.73 1.26
CA TYR A 84 11.70 3.52 0.67
C TYR A 84 10.34 2.86 0.94
N GLY A 85 9.46 3.59 1.63
CA GLY A 85 8.08 3.19 1.83
C GLY A 85 7.25 3.33 0.57
N ARG A 86 6.21 2.50 0.45
CA ARG A 86 5.29 2.56 -0.68
C ARG A 86 4.15 3.53 -0.42
N ASP A 87 3.76 4.24 -1.49
CA ASP A 87 2.53 5.05 -1.47
C ASP A 87 1.33 4.16 -1.10
N GLY A 88 0.46 4.66 -0.23
CA GLY A 88 -0.72 3.92 0.25
C GLY A 88 -0.49 3.00 1.45
N SER A 89 0.76 2.78 1.87
CA SER A 89 1.06 1.93 3.03
C SER A 89 0.43 2.49 4.30
N LEU A 90 -0.27 1.61 5.02
CA LEU A 90 -0.81 1.93 6.34
C LEU A 90 0.34 1.98 7.36
N VAL A 91 0.38 3.06 8.11
CA VAL A 91 1.35 3.29 9.18
C VAL A 91 0.66 3.84 10.41
N ARG A 92 1.29 3.68 11.56
CA ARG A 92 0.89 4.36 12.78
C ARG A 92 1.94 5.39 13.19
N ILE A 93 1.46 6.54 13.65
CA ILE A 93 2.31 7.61 14.14
C ILE A 93 2.62 7.32 15.61
N LYS A 94 3.90 7.20 15.92
CA LYS A 94 4.39 7.01 17.31
C LYS A 94 4.71 8.34 17.98
N ALA A 95 5.22 9.30 17.20
CA ALA A 95 5.47 10.66 17.63
C ALA A 95 5.48 11.62 16.44
N MET A 96 5.02 12.84 16.67
CA MET A 96 5.01 13.91 15.67
C MET A 96 5.24 15.26 16.37
N ASP A 97 6.50 15.53 16.71
CA ASP A 97 6.87 16.77 17.38
C ASP A 97 6.70 17.96 16.42
N GLU A 98 6.09 19.06 16.88
CA GLU A 98 5.74 20.20 16.04
C GLU A 98 6.96 20.78 15.32
N ASP A 99 8.06 20.92 16.00
CA ASP A 99 9.31 21.50 15.46
C ASP A 99 10.09 20.57 14.54
N SER A 100 9.78 19.28 14.52
CA SER A 100 10.47 18.32 13.68
C SER A 100 9.90 18.30 12.27
N LYS A 101 10.75 18.18 11.25
CA LYS A 101 10.35 17.90 9.87
C LYS A 101 9.93 16.44 9.64
N PHE A 102 10.18 15.59 10.62
CA PHE A 102 9.92 14.15 10.56
C PHE A 102 8.87 13.76 11.57
N ALA A 103 8.16 12.68 11.29
CA ALA A 103 7.38 11.95 12.24
C ALA A 103 8.00 10.57 12.43
N ARG A 104 7.95 10.07 13.66
CA ARG A 104 8.30 8.69 13.98
C ARG A 104 7.09 7.83 13.74
N ILE A 105 7.22 6.88 12.85
CA ILE A 105 6.16 5.99 12.41
C ILE A 105 6.55 4.54 12.59
N GLN A 106 5.56 3.68 12.62
CA GLN A 106 5.73 2.23 12.56
C GLN A 106 4.92 1.69 11.40
N THR A 107 5.53 0.84 10.58
CA THR A 107 4.82 0.12 9.53
C THR A 107 3.97 -1.00 10.14
N VAL A 108 2.79 -1.23 9.56
CA VAL A 108 1.86 -2.23 10.11
C VAL A 108 2.16 -3.63 9.60
N TYR A 109 2.87 -3.74 8.49
CA TYR A 109 3.14 -5.02 7.84
C TYR A 109 4.33 -5.76 8.43
N ASP A 110 5.44 -5.06 8.66
CA ASP A 110 6.72 -5.64 9.06
C ASP A 110 6.93 -5.66 10.58
N GLY A 111 5.94 -5.15 11.34
CA GLY A 111 5.78 -5.37 12.76
C GLY A 111 6.40 -4.31 13.65
N GLU A 112 7.66 -4.39 14.02
CA GLU A 112 8.18 -3.64 15.17
C GLU A 112 9.13 -2.50 14.82
N GLU A 113 9.58 -2.41 13.57
CA GLU A 113 10.54 -1.39 13.17
C GLU A 113 9.91 0.00 13.12
N GLU A 114 10.59 0.95 13.76
CA GLU A 114 10.22 2.36 13.75
C GLU A 114 11.10 3.13 12.80
N TRP A 115 10.49 4.07 12.10
CA TRP A 115 11.13 4.86 11.06
C TRP A 115 10.82 6.34 11.23
N TYR A 116 11.74 7.18 10.81
CA TYR A 116 11.48 8.60 10.61
C TYR A 116 11.08 8.84 9.17
N ALA A 117 9.89 9.40 8.97
CA ALA A 117 9.35 9.77 7.67
C ALA A 117 9.11 11.28 7.59
N PRO A 118 9.41 11.95 6.47
CA PRO A 118 9.09 13.37 6.33
C PRO A 118 7.58 13.62 6.46
N LYS A 119 7.18 14.51 7.35
CA LYS A 119 5.77 14.79 7.67
C LYS A 119 4.91 15.11 6.44
N LYS A 120 5.47 15.80 5.46
CA LYS A 120 4.78 16.17 4.22
C LYS A 120 4.29 14.98 3.39
N TYR A 121 4.80 13.77 3.66
CA TYR A 121 4.38 12.54 2.99
C TYR A 121 3.54 11.64 3.88
N ILE A 122 3.09 12.14 5.01
CA ILE A 122 2.22 11.43 5.93
C ILE A 122 0.85 12.05 5.89
N LYS A 123 -0.11 11.30 5.40
CA LYS A 123 -1.52 11.68 5.47
C LYS A 123 -2.15 11.04 6.69
N GLN A 124 -2.48 11.85 7.67
CA GLN A 124 -3.22 11.41 8.83
C GLN A 124 -4.64 10.98 8.43
N ILE A 125 -5.09 9.85 8.99
CA ILE A 125 -6.46 9.35 8.79
C ILE A 125 -7.30 9.65 10.04
N GLY A 126 -6.65 9.75 11.18
CA GLY A 126 -7.27 10.01 12.48
C GLY A 126 -7.08 8.84 13.45
N ASP A 127 -7.45 9.09 14.70
CA ASP A 127 -7.36 8.16 15.83
C ASP A 127 -8.64 7.37 16.09
N THR A 128 -9.75 7.80 15.47
CA THR A 128 -11.07 7.17 15.61
C THR A 128 -11.41 6.21 14.49
N VAL A 129 -10.53 6.06 13.50
CA VAL A 129 -10.77 5.19 12.36
C VAL A 129 -10.67 3.72 12.77
N VAL A 130 -11.75 2.99 12.52
CA VAL A 130 -11.80 1.54 12.71
C VAL A 130 -11.90 0.88 11.34
N PHE A 131 -11.03 -0.08 11.09
CA PHE A 131 -11.07 -0.88 9.87
C PHE A 131 -11.95 -2.10 10.10
N ASP A 132 -13.18 -2.00 9.65
CA ASP A 132 -14.18 -3.07 9.72
C ASP A 132 -14.30 -3.89 8.42
N LYS A 133 -13.60 -3.47 7.38
CA LYS A 133 -13.58 -4.14 6.07
C LYS A 133 -12.14 -4.35 5.63
N ALA A 134 -11.87 -5.53 5.13
CA ALA A 134 -10.56 -5.89 4.60
C ALA A 134 -10.68 -6.63 3.27
N ILE A 135 -9.68 -6.44 2.43
CA ILE A 135 -9.47 -7.22 1.22
C ILE A 135 -8.13 -7.92 1.38
N PHE A 136 -8.15 -9.23 1.32
CA PHE A 136 -6.93 -10.04 1.36
C PHE A 136 -6.64 -10.61 -0.03
N VAL A 137 -5.46 -10.30 -0.56
CA VAL A 137 -4.99 -10.81 -1.84
C VAL A 137 -3.94 -11.86 -1.59
N ASP A 138 -4.23 -13.10 -1.97
CA ASP A 138 -3.30 -14.22 -1.90
C ASP A 138 -2.54 -14.32 -3.23
N ARG A 139 -1.32 -13.80 -3.24
CA ARG A 139 -0.46 -13.81 -4.43
C ARG A 139 -0.02 -15.21 -4.83
N HIS A 140 0.11 -16.12 -3.87
CA HIS A 140 0.59 -17.47 -4.12
C HIS A 140 -0.46 -18.31 -4.84
N ASN A 141 -1.69 -18.29 -4.33
CA ASN A 141 -2.79 -19.08 -4.88
C ASN A 141 -3.66 -18.31 -5.88
N GLN A 142 -3.31 -17.05 -6.18
CA GLN A 142 -4.03 -16.19 -7.12
C GLN A 142 -5.53 -16.06 -6.77
N ASN A 143 -5.79 -15.75 -5.50
CA ASN A 143 -7.14 -15.58 -4.98
C ASN A 143 -7.28 -14.26 -4.22
N ILE A 144 -8.51 -13.78 -4.12
CA ILE A 144 -8.90 -12.59 -3.36
C ILE A 144 -10.07 -12.93 -2.46
N ALA A 145 -10.02 -12.45 -1.23
CA ALA A 145 -11.13 -12.53 -0.28
C ALA A 145 -11.53 -11.14 0.20
N THR A 146 -12.83 -10.88 0.28
CA THR A 146 -13.37 -9.71 0.96
C THR A 146 -13.92 -10.12 2.33
N LEU A 147 -13.61 -9.33 3.34
CA LEU A 147 -13.94 -9.61 4.71
C LEU A 147 -14.63 -8.41 5.35
N GLU A 148 -15.49 -8.69 6.31
CA GLU A 148 -16.17 -7.70 7.12
C GLU A 148 -16.18 -8.13 8.58
N HIS A 149 -15.81 -7.21 9.47
CA HIS A 149 -15.84 -7.42 10.91
C HIS A 149 -17.25 -7.18 11.43
N VAL A 150 -17.87 -8.22 12.00
CA VAL A 150 -19.24 -8.17 12.54
C VAL A 150 -19.23 -8.71 13.96
N GLY A 151 -19.57 -7.87 14.91
CA GLY A 151 -19.47 -8.21 16.34
C GLY A 151 -18.03 -8.49 16.73
N SER A 152 -17.70 -9.74 17.04
CA SER A 152 -16.35 -10.18 17.41
C SER A 152 -15.65 -11.06 16.36
N LYS A 153 -16.18 -11.10 15.13
CA LYS A 153 -15.70 -12.05 14.12
C LYS A 153 -15.51 -11.37 12.77
N TRP A 154 -14.50 -11.84 12.04
CA TRP A 154 -14.34 -11.54 10.62
C TRP A 154 -15.13 -12.55 9.79
N LEU A 155 -16.04 -12.06 8.98
CA LEU A 155 -16.83 -12.86 8.04
C LEU A 155 -16.23 -12.73 6.64
N VAL A 156 -16.01 -13.84 5.98
CA VAL A 156 -15.66 -13.86 4.55
C VAL A 156 -16.93 -13.58 3.75
N ARG A 157 -16.96 -12.47 3.05
CA ARG A 157 -18.12 -12.06 2.23
C ARG A 157 -18.05 -12.59 0.81
N SER A 158 -16.83 -12.69 0.27
CA SER A 158 -16.61 -13.29 -1.04
C SER A 158 -15.20 -13.87 -1.14
N MET A 159 -15.05 -14.87 -1.99
CA MET A 159 -13.77 -15.39 -2.43
C MET A 159 -13.83 -15.61 -3.94
N ASN A 160 -12.83 -15.13 -4.64
CA ASN A 160 -12.77 -15.23 -6.09
C ASN A 160 -11.33 -15.49 -6.55
N PRO A 161 -11.13 -16.15 -7.69
CA PRO A 161 -9.85 -16.13 -8.36
C PRO A 161 -9.43 -14.69 -8.68
N ALA A 162 -8.14 -14.42 -8.58
CA ALA A 162 -7.57 -13.12 -8.90
C ALA A 162 -6.29 -13.29 -9.69
N THR A 163 -6.01 -12.34 -10.58
CA THR A 163 -4.73 -12.23 -11.23
C THR A 163 -3.89 -11.20 -10.50
N THR A 164 -2.74 -11.61 -10.00
CA THR A 164 -1.77 -10.70 -9.39
C THR A 164 -0.61 -10.42 -10.34
N GLY A 165 0.07 -9.31 -10.11
CA GLY A 165 1.22 -8.93 -10.92
C GLY A 165 2.33 -9.99 -10.87
N GLN A 166 3.00 -10.18 -11.99
CA GLN A 166 4.17 -11.04 -12.15
C GLN A 166 5.41 -10.19 -12.42
N HIS A 167 6.54 -10.63 -11.92
CA HIS A 167 7.80 -9.99 -12.27
C HIS A 167 8.22 -10.41 -13.70
N ARG A 168 7.90 -9.55 -14.67
CA ARG A 168 8.31 -9.70 -16.08
C ARG A 168 8.86 -8.38 -16.60
N PRO A 169 10.12 -8.07 -16.33
CA PRO A 169 10.73 -6.88 -16.90
C PRO A 169 10.57 -6.82 -18.43
N PRO A 170 10.40 -5.62 -19.02
CA PRO A 170 10.48 -4.31 -18.36
C PRO A 170 9.16 -3.74 -17.87
N TYR A 171 8.02 -4.38 -18.07
CA TYR A 171 6.73 -3.74 -17.90
C TYR A 171 5.90 -4.24 -16.73
N ALA A 172 6.00 -5.54 -16.43
CA ALA A 172 5.20 -6.15 -15.40
C ALA A 172 5.94 -6.19 -14.06
N GLN A 173 5.24 -5.81 -13.01
CA GLN A 173 5.73 -5.79 -11.64
C GLN A 173 4.85 -6.68 -10.78
N GLU A 174 5.46 -7.29 -9.77
CA GLU A 174 4.70 -8.04 -8.79
C GLU A 174 3.78 -7.14 -7.97
N THR A 175 2.60 -7.66 -7.64
CA THR A 175 1.75 -7.03 -6.64
C THR A 175 2.52 -6.93 -5.32
N PRO A 176 2.69 -5.74 -4.76
CA PRO A 176 3.52 -5.55 -3.57
C PRO A 176 2.93 -6.26 -2.36
N LEU A 177 3.81 -6.73 -1.48
CA LEU A 177 3.42 -7.14 -0.14
C LEU A 177 3.23 -5.91 0.74
N GLY A 178 2.32 -5.97 1.68
CA GLY A 178 2.07 -4.86 2.59
C GLY A 178 0.63 -4.81 3.07
N MET A 179 0.36 -3.87 3.96
CA MET A 179 -0.98 -3.49 4.36
C MET A 179 -1.24 -2.07 3.86
N TYR A 180 -2.25 -1.92 3.03
CA TYR A 180 -2.56 -0.69 2.32
C TYR A 180 -3.98 -0.24 2.62
N VAL A 181 -4.21 1.06 2.55
CA VAL A 181 -5.55 1.63 2.66
C VAL A 181 -6.11 1.91 1.28
N LEU A 182 -7.34 1.49 1.04
CA LEU A 182 -8.05 1.83 -0.19
C LEU A 182 -8.31 3.34 -0.21
N GLN A 183 -7.63 4.05 -1.10
CA GLN A 183 -7.65 5.52 -1.15
C GLN A 183 -8.62 6.08 -2.17
N GLU A 184 -8.87 5.37 -3.25
CA GLU A 184 -9.66 5.87 -4.35
C GLU A 184 -10.46 4.75 -5.02
N LYS A 185 -11.71 5.06 -5.35
CA LYS A 185 -12.58 4.22 -6.18
C LYS A 185 -12.92 4.97 -7.45
N LYS A 186 -12.77 4.32 -8.57
CA LYS A 186 -13.09 4.88 -9.89
C LYS A 186 -14.08 3.97 -10.61
N SER A 187 -15.11 4.57 -11.21
CA SER A 187 -16.02 3.82 -12.08
C SER A 187 -15.29 3.24 -13.31
N ARG A 188 -14.24 3.94 -13.75
CA ARG A 188 -13.44 3.56 -14.92
C ARG A 188 -12.00 4.04 -14.76
N MET A 189 -11.04 3.18 -15.09
CA MET A 189 -9.62 3.50 -15.23
C MET A 189 -9.16 3.13 -16.62
N ILE A 190 -8.60 4.10 -17.35
CA ILE A 190 -7.98 3.87 -18.65
C ILE A 190 -6.53 3.47 -18.42
N TYR A 191 -6.08 2.43 -19.11
CA TYR A 191 -4.67 2.02 -19.13
C TYR A 191 -4.10 2.15 -20.55
N LEU A 192 -2.81 2.35 -20.63
CA LEU A 192 -2.08 2.49 -21.88
C LEU A 192 -1.43 1.16 -22.25
N VAL A 193 -1.24 0.97 -23.53
CA VAL A 193 -0.39 -0.13 -24.05
C VAL A 193 1.04 0.09 -23.53
N ASP A 194 1.68 -0.99 -23.06
CA ASP A 194 3.03 -0.93 -22.51
C ASP A 194 4.02 -0.25 -23.48
N GLY A 195 4.65 0.79 -22.95
CA GLY A 195 5.62 1.57 -23.72
C GLY A 195 5.04 2.52 -24.78
N SER A 196 3.73 2.68 -24.86
CA SER A 196 3.00 3.51 -25.80
C SER A 196 2.22 4.63 -25.07
N LYS A 197 1.70 5.58 -25.84
CA LYS A 197 0.67 6.55 -25.41
C LYS A 197 -0.74 6.10 -25.85
N GLU A 198 -0.84 5.00 -26.56
CA GLU A 198 -2.09 4.48 -27.05
C GLU A 198 -2.91 3.86 -25.91
N THR A 199 -4.21 4.01 -25.99
CA THR A 199 -5.13 3.41 -25.03
C THR A 199 -5.20 1.90 -25.25
N GLY A 200 -4.79 1.12 -24.26
CA GLY A 200 -4.89 -0.33 -24.25
C GLY A 200 -6.27 -0.84 -23.87
N GLY A 201 -7.11 0.04 -23.32
CA GLY A 201 -8.44 -0.31 -22.85
C GLY A 201 -8.82 0.39 -21.57
N PHE A 202 -9.78 -0.19 -20.86
CA PHE A 202 -10.20 0.32 -19.55
C PHE A 202 -10.53 -0.81 -18.57
N ALA A 203 -10.33 -0.54 -17.29
CA ALA A 203 -10.80 -1.37 -16.19
C ALA A 203 -12.00 -0.70 -15.53
N PRO A 204 -13.18 -1.35 -15.50
CA PRO A 204 -14.31 -0.85 -14.73
C PRO A 204 -14.06 -1.03 -13.22
N TYR A 205 -14.66 -0.16 -12.43
CA TYR A 205 -14.65 -0.25 -10.96
C TYR A 205 -13.25 -0.37 -10.34
N ALA A 206 -12.30 0.38 -10.90
CA ALA A 206 -10.92 0.33 -10.43
C ALA A 206 -10.78 0.94 -9.02
N ASN A 207 -9.98 0.29 -8.20
CA ASN A 207 -9.67 0.72 -6.85
C ASN A 207 -8.15 0.95 -6.74
N ARG A 208 -7.75 2.09 -6.13
CA ARG A 208 -6.36 2.40 -5.83
C ARG A 208 -6.11 2.28 -4.33
N PHE A 209 -5.09 1.61 -3.96
CA PHE A 209 -4.53 1.54 -2.61
C PHE A 209 -3.10 2.08 -2.59
#